data_9da055c4941da90aa47489655a8b6e4d
#
_entry.id   9da055c4941da90aa47489655a8b6e4d
#
_cell.length_a   1.000
_cell.length_b   1.000
_cell.length_c   1.000
_cell.angle_alpha   90.00
_cell.angle_beta   90.00
_cell.angle_gamma   90.00
#
_symmetry.space_group_name_H-M   'P 1'
#
loop_
_entity.id
_entity.type
_entity.pdbx_description
1 polymer ?
#
loop_
_entity_poly.entity_id
_entity_poly.type
_entity_poly.pdbx_seq_one_letter_code
_entity_poly.pdbx_strand_id
1 'polypeptide(L)'
;MKKTLLMTMKRARSFFFFFLFVSIVALGGGCATLPNVTATRDEAPTTQAPPQIVSAKGLLSPKQSKALMERLKRSVGATDILERYTAVIESVSESPLTKGNKVTLLVNGPATYVAMFKAVEHASDHINLETFTMEDIEDETGRKFADLLLQKQAEGVQVNLIYDSVGSHTTPAAFFQRLRDGGIQVLEFNPINPLKARGKWRLAKSDHRKMLIVDGKVALTGGVNISQVYSSSPSARREGKEPEMPWRDTDVQIEGPAVAEFQKLFLDTWEKQKGAKLSARNYFPDLKEEGNALVGVLGSTPGEANRITFIMYVAAITFAENSLHMTNAYFVPDHQAAEALADAAKRGVDVKIILPGTTDSSLAQYAGEAYYNDLLGSGVKLYKRRNALLHAKTLVIDGVWSTVGSTNMDFWSFSTNDEVNAVILSREFALEMEKMFAGDLAESDQIRWEEWKKRPLLLKIRGWFWHLFAHWL
;
A
#
# COMPACT_ATOMS: atom_id res chain seq x y z
N MET A 1 34.42 -12.69 -22.35
CA MET A 1 33.47 -12.98 -23.42
C MET A 1 32.32 -13.92 -23.00
N LYS A 2 32.52 -15.10 -22.40
CA LYS A 2 31.39 -15.99 -22.03
C LYS A 2 30.41 -15.41 -20.98
N LYS A 3 30.86 -14.65 -19.96
CA LYS A 3 29.97 -14.03 -18.95
C LYS A 3 29.10 -12.92 -19.54
N THR A 4 29.62 -12.11 -20.46
CA THR A 4 28.88 -11.02 -21.11
C THR A 4 27.81 -11.58 -22.03
N LEU A 5 28.09 -12.67 -22.75
CA LEU A 5 27.12 -13.34 -23.62
C LEU A 5 25.96 -13.97 -22.81
N LEU A 6 26.24 -14.54 -21.64
CA LEU A 6 25.25 -15.14 -20.76
C LEU A 6 24.31 -14.08 -20.13
N MET A 7 24.86 -12.91 -19.80
CA MET A 7 24.07 -11.76 -19.31
C MET A 7 23.15 -11.19 -20.38
N THR A 8 23.64 -11.09 -21.62
CA THR A 8 22.84 -10.61 -22.77
C THR A 8 21.72 -11.59 -23.12
N MET A 9 21.99 -12.89 -23.07
CA MET A 9 20.96 -13.93 -23.29
C MET A 9 19.92 -14.00 -22.16
N LYS A 10 20.29 -13.78 -20.90
CA LYS A 10 19.32 -13.66 -19.78
C LYS A 10 18.42 -12.43 -19.95
N ARG A 11 18.98 -11.28 -20.32
CA ARG A 11 18.21 -10.06 -20.61
C ARG A 11 17.28 -10.24 -21.82
N ALA A 12 17.73 -10.86 -22.89
CA ALA A 12 16.91 -11.14 -24.07
C ALA A 12 15.76 -12.12 -23.77
N ARG A 13 15.99 -13.16 -22.93
CA ARG A 13 14.93 -14.07 -22.47
C ARG A 13 13.92 -13.36 -21.58
N SER A 14 14.34 -12.51 -20.63
CA SER A 14 13.41 -11.70 -19.83
C SER A 14 12.56 -10.77 -20.69
N PHE A 15 13.16 -10.13 -21.72
CA PHE A 15 12.44 -9.28 -22.68
C PHE A 15 11.42 -10.08 -23.50
N PHE A 16 11.78 -11.27 -23.96
CA PHE A 16 10.88 -12.11 -24.77
C PHE A 16 9.70 -12.66 -23.94
N PHE A 17 9.94 -13.09 -22.70
CA PHE A 17 8.88 -13.52 -21.81
C PHE A 17 7.97 -12.35 -21.40
N PHE A 18 8.52 -11.16 -21.21
CA PHE A 18 7.74 -9.96 -20.90
C PHE A 18 6.83 -9.58 -22.08
N PHE A 19 7.34 -9.56 -23.33
CA PHE A 19 6.54 -9.28 -24.53
C PHE A 19 5.48 -10.35 -24.78
N LEU A 20 5.78 -11.62 -24.53
CA LEU A 20 4.81 -12.71 -24.66
C LEU A 20 3.72 -12.58 -23.58
N PHE A 21 4.08 -12.23 -22.36
CA PHE A 21 3.15 -11.99 -21.26
C PHE A 21 2.24 -10.79 -21.53
N VAL A 22 2.80 -9.67 -21.99
CA VAL A 22 2.06 -8.48 -22.39
C VAL A 22 1.10 -8.80 -23.56
N SER A 23 1.54 -9.58 -24.53
CA SER A 23 0.69 -9.97 -25.68
C SER A 23 -0.47 -10.90 -25.29
N ILE A 24 -0.27 -11.79 -24.31
CA ILE A 24 -1.31 -12.70 -23.80
C ILE A 24 -2.33 -11.94 -22.94
N VAL A 25 -1.88 -10.97 -22.14
CA VAL A 25 -2.75 -10.11 -21.35
C VAL A 25 -3.58 -9.19 -22.25
N ALA A 26 -3.02 -8.73 -23.38
CA ALA A 26 -3.73 -7.91 -24.38
C ALA A 26 -4.96 -8.60 -24.99
N LEU A 27 -4.96 -9.92 -25.07
CA LEU A 27 -6.04 -10.69 -25.71
C LEU A 27 -7.15 -11.12 -24.74
N GLY A 28 -6.95 -11.01 -23.42
CA GLY A 28 -7.88 -11.48 -22.38
C GLY A 28 -8.49 -10.40 -21.48
N GLY A 29 -8.04 -9.16 -21.59
CA GLY A 29 -8.50 -8.06 -20.75
C GLY A 29 -9.78 -7.44 -21.26
N GLY A 30 -10.92 -7.81 -20.73
CA GLY A 30 -12.10 -6.94 -20.78
C GLY A 30 -11.70 -5.59 -20.18
N CYS A 31 -12.07 -4.48 -20.84
CA CYS A 31 -11.78 -3.11 -20.38
C CYS A 31 -12.33 -2.93 -18.97
N ALA A 32 -11.49 -3.12 -17.96
CA ALA A 32 -11.82 -2.73 -16.59
C ALA A 32 -11.77 -1.20 -16.55
N THR A 33 -12.90 -0.55 -16.59
CA THR A 33 -12.99 0.90 -16.46
C THR A 33 -12.97 1.29 -14.98
N LEU A 34 -12.18 2.31 -14.63
CA LEU A 34 -12.25 2.94 -13.32
C LEU A 34 -13.54 3.76 -13.21
N PRO A 35 -14.16 3.83 -12.01
CA PRO A 35 -15.38 4.63 -11.82
C PRO A 35 -15.09 6.11 -12.08
N ASN A 36 -16.10 6.85 -12.58
CA ASN A 36 -15.97 8.29 -12.71
C ASN A 36 -16.21 8.96 -11.35
N VAL A 37 -15.10 9.37 -10.71
CA VAL A 37 -15.14 10.04 -9.39
C VAL A 37 -15.22 11.55 -9.54
N THR A 38 -14.85 12.12 -10.68
CA THR A 38 -14.93 13.59 -10.89
C THR A 38 -16.36 14.10 -10.88
N ALA A 39 -17.33 13.28 -11.28
CA ALA A 39 -18.76 13.61 -11.13
C ALA A 39 -19.19 13.82 -9.67
N THR A 40 -18.50 13.17 -8.72
CA THR A 40 -18.79 13.34 -7.28
C THR A 40 -18.31 14.67 -6.71
N ARG A 41 -17.44 15.40 -7.44
CA ARG A 41 -16.93 16.71 -7.00
C ARG A 41 -18.06 17.75 -6.90
N ASP A 42 -18.92 17.80 -7.91
CA ASP A 42 -20.02 18.76 -7.99
C ASP A 42 -21.27 18.27 -7.24
N GLU A 43 -21.38 16.95 -7.09
CA GLU A 43 -22.48 16.27 -6.40
C GLU A 43 -22.09 15.70 -5.04
N ALA A 44 -20.91 16.10 -4.48
CA ALA A 44 -20.52 15.59 -3.16
C ALA A 44 -21.69 15.74 -2.21
N PRO A 45 -22.26 14.63 -1.72
CA PRO A 45 -23.46 14.71 -0.92
C PRO A 45 -23.13 15.59 0.27
N THR A 46 -23.78 16.74 0.34
CA THR A 46 -23.88 17.52 1.57
C THR A 46 -24.73 16.72 2.53
N THR A 47 -24.23 15.53 2.89
CA THR A 47 -24.94 14.68 3.84
C THR A 47 -24.92 15.40 5.17
N GLN A 48 -26.06 15.86 5.59
CA GLN A 48 -26.30 16.42 6.93
C GLN A 48 -26.11 15.36 8.03
N ALA A 49 -25.95 14.09 7.66
CA ALA A 49 -25.75 13.00 8.58
C ALA A 49 -24.26 12.89 8.97
N PRO A 50 -23.94 12.84 10.26
CA PRO A 50 -22.57 12.60 10.72
C PRO A 50 -22.13 11.18 10.38
N PRO A 51 -20.81 10.94 10.15
CA PRO A 51 -20.31 9.62 9.77
C PRO A 51 -20.59 8.56 10.83
N GLN A 52 -20.74 7.31 10.37
CA GLN A 52 -20.86 6.15 11.24
C GLN A 52 -19.48 5.78 11.80
N ILE A 53 -19.30 5.96 13.09
CA ILE A 53 -18.05 5.66 13.77
C ILE A 53 -18.30 4.57 14.81
N VAL A 54 -17.50 3.52 14.74
CA VAL A 54 -17.54 2.41 15.70
C VAL A 54 -16.45 2.62 16.76
N SER A 55 -16.78 2.41 18.02
CA SER A 55 -15.83 2.38 19.14
C SER A 55 -15.72 0.96 19.70
N ALA A 56 -14.84 0.74 20.66
CA ALA A 56 -14.77 -0.52 21.43
C ALA A 56 -16.10 -0.89 22.11
N LYS A 57 -17.01 0.07 22.30
CA LYS A 57 -18.35 -0.13 22.91
C LYS A 57 -19.48 -0.24 21.88
N GLY A 58 -19.16 -0.28 20.60
CA GLY A 58 -20.10 -0.34 19.51
C GLY A 58 -20.27 1.01 18.77
N LEU A 59 -21.32 1.11 17.97
CA LEU A 59 -21.62 2.27 17.12
C LEU A 59 -21.89 3.52 17.97
N LEU A 60 -21.22 4.62 17.63
CA LEU A 60 -21.49 5.91 18.28
C LEU A 60 -22.85 6.47 17.81
N SER A 61 -23.52 7.21 18.71
CA SER A 61 -24.69 7.97 18.31
C SER A 61 -24.31 9.10 17.34
N PRO A 62 -25.22 9.56 16.46
CA PRO A 62 -24.96 10.67 15.53
C PRO A 62 -24.40 11.93 16.22
N LYS A 63 -24.88 12.23 17.41
CA LYS A 63 -24.40 13.37 18.22
C LYS A 63 -22.93 13.19 18.64
N GLN A 64 -22.55 11.98 19.04
CA GLN A 64 -21.15 11.66 19.43
C GLN A 64 -20.21 11.71 18.22
N SER A 65 -20.62 11.11 17.10
CA SER A 65 -19.84 11.15 15.84
C SER A 65 -19.62 12.59 15.39
N LYS A 66 -20.68 13.41 15.36
CA LYS A 66 -20.58 14.83 15.01
C LYS A 66 -19.61 15.58 15.94
N ALA A 67 -19.76 15.44 17.25
CA ALA A 67 -18.89 16.11 18.23
C ALA A 67 -17.40 15.70 18.06
N LEU A 68 -17.15 14.43 17.73
CA LEU A 68 -15.81 13.93 17.49
C LEU A 68 -15.19 14.54 16.23
N MET A 69 -15.92 14.58 15.10
CA MET A 69 -15.48 15.19 13.85
C MET A 69 -15.23 16.69 14.02
N GLU A 70 -16.13 17.42 14.70
CA GLU A 70 -15.95 18.85 14.99
C GLU A 70 -14.72 19.11 15.89
N ARG A 71 -14.44 18.22 16.85
CA ARG A 71 -13.24 18.33 17.67
C ARG A 71 -11.98 18.16 16.81
N LEU A 72 -11.96 17.18 15.92
CA LEU A 72 -10.83 16.93 15.01
C LEU A 72 -10.65 18.14 14.07
N LYS A 73 -11.72 18.64 13.46
CA LYS A 73 -11.69 19.82 12.60
C LYS A 73 -11.12 21.05 13.33
N ARG A 74 -11.54 21.32 14.56
CA ARG A 74 -10.99 22.44 15.36
C ARG A 74 -9.49 22.30 15.64
N SER A 75 -8.96 21.09 15.65
CA SER A 75 -7.52 20.86 15.94
C SER A 75 -6.60 21.25 14.77
N VAL A 76 -7.10 21.34 13.55
CA VAL A 76 -6.29 21.52 12.32
C VAL A 76 -6.64 22.82 11.56
N GLY A 77 -7.66 23.54 11.96
CA GLY A 77 -8.13 24.75 11.27
C GLY A 77 -9.19 24.45 10.21
N ALA A 78 -9.38 25.40 9.28
CA ALA A 78 -10.38 25.27 8.23
C ALA A 78 -9.95 24.22 7.21
N THR A 79 -10.64 23.08 7.20
CA THR A 79 -10.57 22.05 6.15
C THR A 79 -11.87 21.28 6.13
N ASP A 80 -12.40 21.02 4.94
CA ASP A 80 -13.61 20.25 4.71
C ASP A 80 -13.32 18.79 4.32
N ILE A 81 -12.02 18.41 4.24
CA ILE A 81 -11.63 17.05 3.85
C ILE A 81 -12.28 16.00 4.74
N LEU A 82 -12.38 16.26 6.06
CA LEU A 82 -12.95 15.29 7.00
C LEU A 82 -14.41 14.97 6.70
N GLU A 83 -15.21 15.97 6.37
CA GLU A 83 -16.66 15.82 6.12
C GLU A 83 -16.89 15.26 4.72
N ARG A 84 -16.27 15.86 3.70
CA ARG A 84 -16.48 15.50 2.30
C ARG A 84 -15.92 14.13 1.96
N TYR A 85 -14.70 13.84 2.45
CA TYR A 85 -14.06 12.52 2.26
C TYR A 85 -14.87 11.42 2.94
N THR A 86 -15.27 11.61 4.21
CA THR A 86 -16.02 10.57 4.94
C THR A 86 -17.35 10.28 4.29
N ALA A 87 -18.05 11.30 3.79
CA ALA A 87 -19.32 11.11 3.08
C ALA A 87 -19.16 10.26 1.80
N VAL A 88 -18.08 10.48 1.03
CA VAL A 88 -17.78 9.66 -0.16
C VAL A 88 -17.44 8.23 0.24
N ILE A 89 -16.58 8.04 1.21
CA ILE A 89 -16.12 6.69 1.59
C ILE A 89 -17.23 5.87 2.21
N GLU A 90 -18.09 6.45 3.04
CA GLU A 90 -19.24 5.74 3.58
C GLU A 90 -20.25 5.27 2.52
N SER A 91 -20.32 5.97 1.39
CA SER A 91 -21.19 5.55 0.28
C SER A 91 -20.69 4.33 -0.49
N VAL A 92 -19.39 3.99 -0.37
CA VAL A 92 -18.72 2.95 -1.16
C VAL A 92 -18.01 1.88 -0.33
N SER A 93 -17.77 2.13 0.97
CA SER A 93 -17.06 1.21 1.87
C SER A 93 -18.02 0.55 2.85
N GLU A 94 -17.88 -0.75 3.01
CA GLU A 94 -18.53 -1.51 4.10
C GLU A 94 -17.72 -1.46 5.41
N SER A 95 -16.46 -1.02 5.37
CA SER A 95 -15.61 -0.91 6.55
C SER A 95 -15.84 0.44 7.25
N PRO A 96 -16.26 0.43 8.51
CA PRO A 96 -16.55 1.66 9.24
C PRO A 96 -15.26 2.38 9.66
N LEU A 97 -15.37 3.68 9.93
CA LEU A 97 -14.37 4.38 10.72
C LEU A 97 -14.43 3.88 12.16
N THR A 98 -13.29 3.53 12.71
CA THR A 98 -13.17 3.06 14.09
C THR A 98 -12.44 4.09 14.95
N LYS A 99 -12.96 4.34 16.15
CA LYS A 99 -12.37 5.24 17.15
C LYS A 99 -11.58 4.46 18.19
N GLY A 100 -10.56 5.09 18.77
CA GLY A 100 -9.84 4.55 19.91
C GLY A 100 -8.59 3.76 19.52
N ASN A 101 -8.02 4.05 18.35
CA ASN A 101 -6.83 3.35 17.89
C ASN A 101 -5.55 4.10 18.28
N LYS A 102 -4.54 3.34 18.69
CA LYS A 102 -3.15 3.77 18.72
C LYS A 102 -2.51 3.38 17.40
N VAL A 103 -1.88 4.34 16.73
CA VAL A 103 -1.16 4.13 15.48
C VAL A 103 0.30 4.52 15.69
N THR A 104 1.20 3.62 15.35
CA THR A 104 2.65 3.84 15.45
C THR A 104 3.24 3.81 14.05
N LEU A 105 3.92 4.88 13.65
CA LEU A 105 4.60 4.99 12.36
C LEU A 105 5.90 4.18 12.38
N LEU A 106 6.10 3.31 11.40
CA LEU A 106 7.27 2.47 11.24
C LEU A 106 8.02 2.89 9.97
N VAL A 107 9.14 3.58 10.16
CA VAL A 107 9.93 4.11 9.05
C VAL A 107 11.03 3.12 8.68
N ASN A 108 10.97 2.59 7.47
CA ASN A 108 11.87 1.59 6.89
C ASN A 108 11.74 0.18 7.49
N GLY A 109 12.24 -0.79 6.74
CA GLY A 109 12.16 -2.21 7.06
C GLY A 109 12.69 -2.58 8.46
N PRO A 110 13.85 -2.08 8.95
CA PRO A 110 14.32 -2.43 10.29
C PRO A 110 13.33 -2.11 11.41
N ALA A 111 12.65 -0.95 11.35
CA ALA A 111 11.64 -0.61 12.35
C ALA A 111 10.41 -1.52 12.23
N THR A 112 9.98 -1.82 11.01
CA THR A 112 8.89 -2.75 10.73
C THR A 112 9.21 -4.15 11.24
N TYR A 113 10.38 -4.69 10.94
CA TYR A 113 10.78 -6.02 11.41
C TYR A 113 10.88 -6.11 12.93
N VAL A 114 11.43 -5.10 13.60
CA VAL A 114 11.43 -5.07 15.08
C VAL A 114 10.01 -5.14 15.63
N ALA A 115 9.08 -4.40 15.06
CA ALA A 115 7.68 -4.43 15.46
C ALA A 115 7.01 -5.80 15.15
N MET A 116 7.27 -6.38 13.96
CA MET A 116 6.76 -7.69 13.57
C MET A 116 7.27 -8.81 14.49
N PHE A 117 8.59 -8.86 14.73
CA PHE A 117 9.19 -9.84 15.65
C PHE A 117 8.57 -9.73 17.04
N LYS A 118 8.50 -8.50 17.58
CA LYS A 118 7.90 -8.25 18.89
C LYS A 118 6.45 -8.70 18.96
N ALA A 119 5.64 -8.42 17.95
CA ALA A 119 4.24 -8.84 17.91
C ALA A 119 4.12 -10.38 17.88
N VAL A 120 4.91 -11.06 17.03
CA VAL A 120 4.90 -12.52 16.89
C VAL A 120 5.44 -13.21 18.16
N GLU A 121 6.50 -12.71 18.79
CA GLU A 121 7.04 -13.24 20.05
C GLU A 121 5.99 -13.29 21.16
N HIS A 122 5.11 -12.27 21.22
CA HIS A 122 4.04 -12.17 22.23
C HIS A 122 2.74 -12.84 21.84
N ALA A 123 2.66 -13.45 20.66
CA ALA A 123 1.47 -14.16 20.19
C ALA A 123 1.10 -15.32 21.12
N SER A 124 -0.18 -15.46 21.43
CA SER A 124 -0.72 -16.44 22.36
C SER A 124 -1.88 -17.29 21.80
N ASP A 125 -2.57 -16.81 20.76
CA ASP A 125 -3.72 -17.49 20.18
C ASP A 125 -3.52 -17.77 18.68
N HIS A 126 -3.32 -16.72 17.86
CA HIS A 126 -3.13 -16.90 16.44
C HIS A 126 -2.29 -15.78 15.78
N ILE A 127 -1.68 -16.13 14.65
CA ILE A 127 -0.93 -15.22 13.78
C ILE A 127 -1.47 -15.38 12.36
N ASN A 128 -1.92 -14.29 11.75
CA ASN A 128 -2.36 -14.22 10.36
C ASN A 128 -1.40 -13.30 9.60
N LEU A 129 -0.69 -13.86 8.64
CA LEU A 129 0.25 -13.15 7.77
C LEU A 129 -0.22 -13.24 6.33
N GLU A 130 -0.39 -12.09 5.67
CA GLU A 130 -0.69 -11.96 4.25
C GLU A 130 0.40 -11.09 3.62
N THR A 131 1.11 -11.58 2.61
CA THR A 131 2.25 -10.87 2.03
C THR A 131 2.40 -11.14 0.53
N PHE A 132 2.78 -10.10 -0.21
CA PHE A 132 3.08 -10.24 -1.63
C PHE A 132 4.36 -11.05 -1.84
N THR A 133 5.45 -10.68 -1.15
CA THR A 133 6.72 -11.41 -1.23
C THR A 133 7.06 -12.06 0.09
N MET A 134 7.32 -13.36 0.05
CA MET A 134 7.87 -14.13 1.16
C MET A 134 9.13 -14.83 0.68
N GLU A 135 10.30 -14.30 0.99
CA GLU A 135 11.58 -14.87 0.58
C GLU A 135 12.14 -15.85 1.62
N ASP A 136 12.77 -16.93 1.11
CA ASP A 136 13.68 -17.78 1.90
C ASP A 136 15.03 -17.08 1.95
N ILE A 137 15.17 -16.21 2.93
CA ILE A 137 16.36 -15.36 3.06
C ILE A 137 17.43 -16.16 3.81
N GLU A 138 18.60 -16.33 3.19
CA GLU A 138 19.76 -16.95 3.86
C GLU A 138 20.34 -16.08 4.98
N ASP A 139 19.97 -14.80 5.02
CA ASP A 139 20.38 -13.87 6.06
C ASP A 139 19.58 -14.03 7.36
N GLU A 140 20.06 -13.36 8.40
CA GLU A 140 19.52 -13.50 9.75
C GLU A 140 18.05 -13.09 9.90
N THR A 141 17.49 -12.21 9.05
CA THR A 141 16.17 -11.60 9.27
C THR A 141 15.02 -12.50 8.80
N GLY A 142 15.03 -12.93 7.54
CA GLY A 142 13.91 -13.70 6.98
C GLY A 142 13.86 -15.13 7.50
N ARG A 143 15.02 -15.80 7.62
CA ARG A 143 15.08 -17.14 8.22
C ARG A 143 14.64 -17.12 9.68
N LYS A 144 15.12 -16.15 10.45
CA LYS A 144 14.67 -15.97 11.85
C LYS A 144 13.17 -15.73 11.95
N PHE A 145 12.58 -14.98 11.03
CA PHE A 145 11.13 -14.74 11.04
C PHE A 145 10.34 -16.03 10.78
N ALA A 146 10.73 -16.81 9.75
CA ALA A 146 10.13 -18.10 9.46
C ALA A 146 10.32 -19.12 10.62
N ASP A 147 11.52 -19.15 11.23
CA ASP A 147 11.80 -19.99 12.39
C ASP A 147 10.96 -19.61 13.60
N LEU A 148 10.76 -18.31 13.83
CA LEU A 148 9.89 -17.82 14.90
C LEU A 148 8.42 -18.20 14.67
N LEU A 149 7.94 -18.14 13.43
CA LEU A 149 6.59 -18.60 13.08
C LEU A 149 6.41 -20.11 13.37
N LEU A 150 7.42 -20.92 12.99
CA LEU A 150 7.43 -22.36 13.27
C LEU A 150 7.49 -22.64 14.77
N GLN A 151 8.29 -21.92 15.51
CA GLN A 151 8.37 -22.00 16.98
C GLN A 151 6.99 -21.72 17.60
N LYS A 152 6.34 -20.61 17.20
CA LYS A 152 5.00 -20.24 17.72
C LYS A 152 3.94 -21.28 17.37
N GLN A 153 3.99 -21.85 16.16
CA GLN A 153 3.12 -22.96 15.79
C GLN A 153 3.35 -24.19 16.69
N ALA A 154 4.60 -24.53 17.00
CA ALA A 154 4.94 -25.63 17.91
C ALA A 154 4.50 -25.36 19.37
N GLU A 155 4.48 -24.10 19.79
CA GLU A 155 3.95 -23.65 21.07
C GLU A 155 2.40 -23.66 21.15
N GLY A 156 1.73 -24.02 20.05
CA GLY A 156 0.26 -24.13 19.97
C GLY A 156 -0.45 -22.87 19.49
N VAL A 157 0.27 -21.82 19.11
CA VAL A 157 -0.27 -20.65 18.41
C VAL A 157 -0.62 -21.05 16.97
N GLN A 158 -1.84 -20.77 16.51
CA GLN A 158 -2.23 -21.06 15.13
C GLN A 158 -1.61 -20.05 14.17
N VAL A 159 -0.76 -20.50 13.26
CA VAL A 159 -0.16 -19.64 12.23
C VAL A 159 -0.81 -19.91 10.87
N ASN A 160 -1.31 -18.85 10.24
CA ASN A 160 -1.91 -18.86 8.92
C ASN A 160 -1.16 -17.87 8.02
N LEU A 161 -0.68 -18.36 6.87
CA LEU A 161 0.09 -17.59 5.90
C LEU A 161 -0.61 -17.57 4.54
N ILE A 162 -0.86 -16.40 4.00
CA ILE A 162 -1.18 -16.18 2.58
C ILE A 162 0.04 -15.55 1.92
N TYR A 163 0.53 -16.12 0.82
CA TYR A 163 1.55 -15.52 0.00
C TYR A 163 1.12 -15.43 -1.45
N ASP A 164 1.51 -14.36 -2.13
CA ASP A 164 1.24 -14.21 -3.56
C ASP A 164 2.19 -15.06 -4.40
N SER A 165 1.65 -15.77 -5.38
CA SER A 165 2.43 -16.68 -6.22
C SER A 165 3.40 -15.98 -7.17
N VAL A 166 3.05 -14.75 -7.63
CA VAL A 166 3.89 -13.95 -8.52
C VAL A 166 4.98 -13.24 -7.71
N GLY A 167 4.61 -12.60 -6.60
CA GLY A 167 5.54 -11.90 -5.72
C GLY A 167 6.56 -12.82 -5.07
N SER A 168 6.19 -14.09 -4.83
CA SER A 168 7.08 -15.09 -4.20
C SER A 168 7.62 -16.14 -5.18
N HIS A 169 7.58 -15.87 -6.50
CA HIS A 169 7.94 -16.85 -7.54
C HIS A 169 9.40 -17.34 -7.49
N THR A 170 10.29 -16.55 -6.90
CA THR A 170 11.71 -16.90 -6.72
C THR A 170 11.97 -17.75 -5.48
N THR A 171 11.00 -17.83 -4.57
CA THR A 171 11.12 -18.58 -3.32
C THR A 171 10.99 -20.09 -3.60
N PRO A 172 11.93 -20.92 -3.17
CA PRO A 172 11.88 -22.35 -3.40
C PRO A 172 10.61 -22.98 -2.80
N ALA A 173 9.96 -23.89 -3.54
CA ALA A 173 8.78 -24.61 -3.04
C ALA A 173 9.08 -25.39 -1.74
N ALA A 174 10.31 -25.84 -1.54
CA ALA A 174 10.78 -26.50 -0.32
C ALA A 174 10.64 -25.61 0.94
N PHE A 175 10.80 -24.29 0.81
CA PHE A 175 10.60 -23.37 1.91
C PHE A 175 9.14 -23.40 2.39
N PHE A 176 8.18 -23.25 1.48
CA PHE A 176 6.77 -23.32 1.85
C PHE A 176 6.35 -24.72 2.33
N GLN A 177 6.99 -25.77 1.79
CA GLN A 177 6.75 -27.13 2.28
C GLN A 177 7.24 -27.33 3.73
N ARG A 178 8.42 -26.78 4.08
CA ARG A 178 8.93 -26.77 5.45
C ARG A 178 7.94 -26.09 6.43
N LEU A 179 7.33 -24.99 6.03
CA LEU A 179 6.32 -24.31 6.85
C LEU A 179 5.09 -25.19 7.06
N ARG A 180 4.61 -25.88 5.98
CA ARG A 180 3.48 -26.82 6.06
C ARG A 180 3.80 -28.03 6.94
N ASP A 181 4.98 -28.60 6.78
CA ASP A 181 5.45 -29.75 7.59
C ASP A 181 5.54 -29.39 9.08
N GLY A 182 5.86 -28.11 9.39
CA GLY A 182 5.82 -27.57 10.74
C GLY A 182 4.42 -27.21 11.25
N GLY A 183 3.35 -27.50 10.50
CA GLY A 183 1.95 -27.33 10.91
C GLY A 183 1.35 -25.96 10.58
N ILE A 184 2.10 -25.05 9.96
CA ILE A 184 1.58 -23.75 9.51
C ILE A 184 0.59 -23.95 8.36
N GLN A 185 -0.56 -23.31 8.43
CA GLN A 185 -1.52 -23.28 7.34
C GLN A 185 -1.03 -22.30 6.24
N VAL A 186 -0.62 -22.82 5.09
CA VAL A 186 -0.02 -22.04 4.00
C VAL A 186 -0.90 -22.05 2.77
N LEU A 187 -1.39 -20.89 2.37
CA LEU A 187 -2.22 -20.65 1.19
C LEU A 187 -1.44 -19.89 0.12
N GLU A 188 -1.32 -20.48 -1.07
CA GLU A 188 -0.79 -19.83 -2.26
C GLU A 188 -1.92 -19.05 -2.95
N PHE A 189 -1.81 -17.72 -2.98
CA PHE A 189 -2.80 -16.87 -3.64
C PHE A 189 -2.60 -16.92 -5.16
N ASN A 190 -3.70 -17.16 -5.89
CA ASN A 190 -3.76 -17.18 -7.35
C ASN A 190 -2.56 -17.87 -8.01
N PRO A 191 -2.36 -19.21 -7.83
CA PRO A 191 -1.17 -19.91 -8.29
C PRO A 191 -0.84 -19.66 -9.75
N ILE A 192 0.45 -19.47 -10.09
CA ILE A 192 0.90 -19.31 -11.49
C ILE A 192 0.42 -20.47 -12.36
N ASN A 193 0.43 -21.69 -11.83
CA ASN A 193 -0.21 -22.84 -12.48
C ASN A 193 -1.72 -22.88 -12.16
N PRO A 194 -2.61 -22.56 -13.12
CA PRO A 194 -4.04 -22.50 -12.87
C PRO A 194 -4.66 -23.84 -12.40
N LEU A 195 -4.01 -24.96 -12.68
CA LEU A 195 -4.47 -26.28 -12.22
C LEU A 195 -4.34 -26.47 -10.71
N LYS A 196 -3.55 -25.63 -10.04
CA LYS A 196 -3.42 -25.61 -8.57
C LYS A 196 -4.42 -24.68 -7.89
N ALA A 197 -5.13 -23.86 -8.64
CA ALA A 197 -6.07 -22.89 -8.08
C ALA A 197 -7.24 -23.60 -7.38
N ARG A 198 -7.50 -23.24 -6.13
CA ARG A 198 -8.65 -23.73 -5.34
C ARG A 198 -9.85 -22.79 -5.46
N GLY A 199 -9.58 -21.48 -5.54
CA GLY A 199 -10.56 -20.42 -5.69
C GLY A 199 -10.75 -19.96 -7.13
N LYS A 200 -11.31 -18.76 -7.30
CA LYS A 200 -11.51 -18.14 -8.60
C LYS A 200 -10.16 -17.62 -9.13
N TRP A 201 -9.56 -18.37 -10.05
CA TRP A 201 -8.32 -17.99 -10.70
C TRP A 201 -8.54 -16.87 -11.74
N ARG A 202 -7.61 -15.92 -11.82
CA ARG A 202 -7.61 -14.87 -12.83
C ARG A 202 -6.19 -14.62 -13.31
N LEU A 203 -6.03 -14.48 -14.63
CA LEU A 203 -4.75 -14.06 -15.21
C LEU A 203 -4.38 -12.66 -14.68
N ALA A 204 -3.11 -12.48 -14.31
CA ALA A 204 -2.54 -11.23 -13.81
C ALA A 204 -3.12 -10.67 -12.49
N LYS A 205 -3.96 -11.42 -11.78
CA LYS A 205 -4.40 -11.03 -10.45
C LYS A 205 -3.31 -11.34 -9.42
N SER A 206 -2.93 -10.35 -8.62
CA SER A 206 -2.00 -10.48 -7.49
C SER A 206 -2.60 -10.00 -6.19
N ASP A 207 -2.17 -10.61 -5.11
CA ASP A 207 -2.40 -10.10 -3.76
C ASP A 207 -1.23 -9.22 -3.35
N HIS A 208 -1.41 -7.92 -3.49
CA HIS A 208 -0.36 -6.97 -3.16
C HIS A 208 -0.46 -6.43 -1.72
N ARG A 209 -1.37 -6.98 -0.91
CA ARG A 209 -1.50 -6.67 0.52
C ARG A 209 -0.29 -7.15 1.30
N LYS A 210 0.02 -6.44 2.37
CA LYS A 210 1.04 -6.81 3.35
C LYS A 210 0.45 -6.51 4.71
N MET A 211 0.02 -7.59 5.39
CA MET A 211 -0.64 -7.49 6.69
C MET A 211 -0.13 -8.58 7.63
N LEU A 212 0.17 -8.20 8.85
CA LEU A 212 0.38 -9.13 9.96
C LEU A 212 -0.64 -8.81 11.05
N ILE A 213 -1.47 -9.78 11.41
CA ILE A 213 -2.43 -9.64 12.51
C ILE A 213 -2.09 -10.69 13.57
N VAL A 214 -1.92 -10.23 14.81
CA VAL A 214 -1.56 -11.10 15.95
C VAL A 214 -2.66 -11.04 16.99
N ASP A 215 -3.18 -12.22 17.37
CA ASP A 215 -4.21 -12.42 18.39
C ASP A 215 -5.48 -11.56 18.18
N GLY A 216 -5.70 -11.02 16.97
CA GLY A 216 -6.76 -10.07 16.69
C GLY A 216 -6.62 -8.74 17.47
N LYS A 217 -5.44 -8.43 18.03
CA LYS A 217 -5.18 -7.28 18.91
C LYS A 217 -4.19 -6.27 18.33
N VAL A 218 -3.27 -6.75 17.49
CA VAL A 218 -2.25 -5.92 16.82
C VAL A 218 -2.32 -6.19 15.34
N ALA A 219 -2.32 -5.14 14.52
CA ALA A 219 -2.18 -5.22 13.07
C ALA A 219 -1.01 -4.37 12.60
N LEU A 220 -0.23 -4.89 11.65
CA LEU A 220 0.79 -4.14 10.92
C LEU A 220 0.44 -4.16 9.44
N THR A 221 0.62 -3.03 8.76
CA THR A 221 0.42 -2.92 7.31
C THR A 221 1.24 -1.79 6.72
N GLY A 222 1.57 -1.90 5.42
CA GLY A 222 2.32 -0.88 4.68
C GLY A 222 2.91 -1.40 3.38
N GLY A 223 4.13 -0.94 3.04
CA GLY A 223 4.83 -1.33 1.83
C GLY A 223 5.86 -2.46 2.01
N VAL A 224 6.27 -2.77 3.25
CA VAL A 224 7.35 -3.73 3.54
C VAL A 224 6.89 -5.17 3.33
N ASN A 225 7.64 -5.93 2.53
CA ASN A 225 7.48 -7.38 2.37
C ASN A 225 8.46 -8.14 3.27
N ILE A 226 8.34 -9.47 3.30
CA ILE A 226 9.33 -10.36 3.93
C ILE A 226 10.44 -10.65 2.92
N SER A 227 11.44 -9.77 2.86
CA SER A 227 12.54 -9.82 1.90
C SER A 227 13.79 -9.15 2.44
N GLN A 228 14.95 -9.65 2.04
CA GLN A 228 16.26 -9.13 2.44
C GLN A 228 16.47 -7.65 2.09
N VAL A 229 15.84 -7.17 1.03
CA VAL A 229 16.00 -5.78 0.58
C VAL A 229 15.55 -4.76 1.62
N TYR A 230 14.70 -5.16 2.55
CA TYR A 230 14.21 -4.31 3.66
C TYR A 230 15.02 -4.45 4.95
N SER A 231 16.03 -5.33 5.01
CA SER A 231 16.83 -5.55 6.25
C SER A 231 17.75 -4.37 6.60
N SER A 232 17.90 -3.38 5.71
CA SER A 232 18.70 -2.17 5.93
C SER A 232 17.87 -0.90 5.71
N SER A 233 18.34 0.22 6.29
CA SER A 233 17.74 1.53 6.07
C SER A 233 18.71 2.49 5.37
N PRO A 234 18.21 3.55 4.68
CA PRO A 234 19.06 4.57 4.04
C PRO A 234 20.02 5.29 4.99
N SER A 235 19.72 5.31 6.29
CA SER A 235 20.56 5.90 7.33
C SER A 235 21.64 4.96 7.88
N ALA A 236 21.59 3.66 7.58
CA ALA A 236 22.56 2.70 8.07
C ALA A 236 23.84 2.71 7.19
N ARG A 237 24.98 3.11 7.76
CA ARG A 237 26.29 2.91 7.13
C ARG A 237 26.69 1.45 7.25
N ARG A 238 26.85 0.76 6.12
CA ARG A 238 27.50 -0.57 6.08
C ARG A 238 29.01 -0.39 5.97
N GLU A 239 29.75 -0.90 6.94
CA GLU A 239 31.21 -1.02 6.84
C GLU A 239 31.56 -2.19 5.92
N GLY A 240 32.35 -1.95 4.86
CA GLY A 240 33.13 -2.94 4.14
C GLY A 240 32.50 -3.72 2.99
N LYS A 241 31.26 -3.45 2.56
CA LYS A 241 30.69 -3.98 1.30
C LYS A 241 30.17 -2.83 0.43
N GLU A 242 30.29 -2.97 -0.90
CA GLU A 242 29.55 -2.08 -1.82
C GLU A 242 28.06 -2.11 -1.43
N PRO A 243 27.47 -0.98 -1.06
CA PRO A 243 26.11 -0.99 -0.53
C PRO A 243 25.15 -1.30 -1.67
N GLU A 244 24.43 -2.41 -1.59
CA GLU A 244 23.16 -2.51 -2.26
C GLU A 244 22.32 -1.29 -1.80
N MET A 245 21.71 -0.59 -2.76
CA MET A 245 20.93 0.61 -2.47
C MET A 245 19.79 0.23 -1.49
N PRO A 246 19.76 0.83 -0.29
CA PRO A 246 18.76 0.47 0.72
C PRO A 246 17.37 0.86 0.25
N TRP A 247 16.36 0.08 0.64
CA TRP A 247 14.97 0.38 0.35
C TRP A 247 14.42 1.36 1.40
N ARG A 248 13.67 2.36 0.91
CA ARG A 248 12.94 3.32 1.72
C ARG A 248 11.46 2.97 1.66
N ASP A 249 10.90 2.52 2.78
CA ASP A 249 9.49 2.14 2.87
C ASP A 249 8.83 2.62 4.16
N THR A 250 7.51 2.42 4.30
CA THR A 250 6.74 2.89 5.45
C THR A 250 5.62 1.91 5.76
N ASP A 251 5.54 1.52 7.03
CA ASP A 251 4.44 0.74 7.60
C ASP A 251 3.83 1.44 8.81
N VAL A 252 2.72 0.92 9.29
CA VAL A 252 2.09 1.30 10.55
C VAL A 252 1.77 0.07 11.37
N GLN A 253 1.93 0.19 12.71
CA GLN A 253 1.34 -0.72 13.68
C GLN A 253 0.10 -0.08 14.27
N ILE A 254 -0.97 -0.85 14.36
CA ILE A 254 -2.28 -0.41 14.84
C ILE A 254 -2.71 -1.32 15.99
N GLU A 255 -3.12 -0.73 17.09
CA GLU A 255 -3.71 -1.37 18.26
C GLU A 255 -5.05 -0.68 18.55
N GLY A 256 -6.09 -1.46 18.84
CA GLY A 256 -7.44 -0.94 19.07
C GLY A 256 -8.50 -1.49 18.12
N PRO A 257 -9.70 -0.89 18.08
CA PRO A 257 -10.87 -1.45 17.36
C PRO A 257 -10.66 -1.70 15.86
N ALA A 258 -9.80 -0.95 15.18
CA ALA A 258 -9.52 -1.13 13.74
C ALA A 258 -8.90 -2.50 13.41
N VAL A 259 -8.27 -3.17 14.37
CA VAL A 259 -7.65 -4.48 14.16
C VAL A 259 -8.67 -5.53 13.69
N ALA A 260 -9.94 -5.42 14.14
CA ALA A 260 -11.01 -6.29 13.71
C ALA A 260 -11.27 -6.22 12.20
N GLU A 261 -11.13 -5.04 11.58
CA GLU A 261 -11.34 -4.88 10.14
C GLU A 261 -10.18 -5.50 9.34
N PHE A 262 -8.93 -5.40 9.79
CA PHE A 262 -7.81 -6.13 9.18
C PHE A 262 -7.99 -7.65 9.31
N GLN A 263 -8.43 -8.10 10.50
CA GLN A 263 -8.72 -9.52 10.75
C GLN A 263 -9.81 -10.04 9.81
N LYS A 264 -10.90 -9.29 9.64
CA LYS A 264 -11.97 -9.60 8.71
C LYS A 264 -11.45 -9.70 7.28
N LEU A 265 -10.65 -8.71 6.83
CA LEU A 265 -10.09 -8.70 5.47
C LEU A 265 -9.22 -9.92 5.19
N PHE A 266 -8.35 -10.33 6.14
CA PHE A 266 -7.57 -11.56 6.03
C PHE A 266 -8.45 -12.80 5.89
N LEU A 267 -9.46 -12.95 6.74
CA LEU A 267 -10.35 -14.12 6.73
C LEU A 267 -11.18 -14.17 5.43
N ASP A 268 -11.62 -13.03 4.92
CA ASP A 268 -12.33 -12.92 3.64
C ASP A 268 -11.43 -13.36 2.48
N THR A 269 -10.16 -12.96 2.48
CA THR A 269 -9.18 -13.42 1.47
C THR A 269 -8.98 -14.92 1.56
N TRP A 270 -8.80 -15.44 2.77
CA TRP A 270 -8.64 -16.87 3.02
C TRP A 270 -9.83 -17.71 2.50
N GLU A 271 -11.05 -17.26 2.78
CA GLU A 271 -12.28 -17.91 2.33
C GLU A 271 -12.47 -17.82 0.82
N LYS A 272 -12.30 -16.63 0.22
CA LYS A 272 -12.41 -16.42 -1.23
C LYS A 272 -11.42 -17.28 -2.02
N GLN A 273 -10.25 -17.53 -1.47
CA GLN A 273 -9.23 -18.43 -2.05
C GLN A 273 -9.44 -19.89 -1.68
N LYS A 274 -10.53 -20.25 -0.99
CA LYS A 274 -10.87 -21.61 -0.52
C LYS A 274 -9.74 -22.24 0.28
N GLY A 275 -9.17 -21.46 1.19
CA GLY A 275 -8.21 -21.95 2.19
C GLY A 275 -8.79 -23.09 3.01
N ALA A 276 -7.93 -23.93 3.60
CA ALA A 276 -8.36 -24.99 4.49
C ALA A 276 -9.14 -24.39 5.68
N LYS A 277 -10.05 -25.19 6.26
CA LYS A 277 -10.80 -24.78 7.44
C LYS A 277 -9.83 -24.40 8.56
N LEU A 278 -9.90 -23.16 9.03
CA LEU A 278 -9.09 -22.69 10.14
C LEU A 278 -9.58 -23.29 11.47
N SER A 279 -8.66 -23.50 12.39
CA SER A 279 -8.99 -23.93 13.75
C SER A 279 -9.86 -22.90 14.45
N ALA A 280 -10.69 -23.34 15.38
CA ALA A 280 -11.46 -22.43 16.23
C ALA A 280 -10.50 -21.63 17.13
N ARG A 281 -10.47 -20.33 16.94
CA ARG A 281 -9.65 -19.36 17.67
C ARG A 281 -10.48 -18.12 17.98
N ASN A 282 -10.01 -17.29 18.89
CA ASN A 282 -10.66 -16.03 19.17
C ASN A 282 -10.19 -14.94 18.18
N TYR A 283 -10.61 -15.08 16.90
CA TYR A 283 -10.21 -14.13 15.84
C TYR A 283 -10.71 -12.70 16.07
N PHE A 284 -11.76 -12.52 16.86
CA PHE A 284 -12.36 -11.23 17.17
C PHE A 284 -12.49 -11.08 18.71
N PRO A 285 -11.38 -10.85 19.41
CA PRO A 285 -11.41 -10.61 20.85
C PRO A 285 -12.09 -9.26 21.18
N ASP A 286 -12.49 -9.09 22.41
CA ASP A 286 -12.95 -7.77 22.90
C ASP A 286 -11.78 -6.79 22.87
N LEU A 287 -11.88 -5.79 21.99
CA LEU A 287 -10.87 -4.76 21.81
C LEU A 287 -11.15 -3.56 22.70
N LYS A 288 -10.09 -2.94 23.20
CA LYS A 288 -10.15 -1.72 24.00
C LYS A 288 -9.74 -0.51 23.15
N GLU A 289 -10.06 0.68 23.64
CA GLU A 289 -9.48 1.91 23.11
C GLU A 289 -8.02 2.02 23.60
N GLU A 290 -7.05 2.01 22.69
CA GLU A 290 -5.61 2.07 22.97
C GLU A 290 -5.01 3.46 22.65
N GLY A 291 -5.79 4.32 21.95
CA GLY A 291 -5.37 5.65 21.56
C GLY A 291 -6.54 6.54 21.13
N ASN A 292 -6.25 7.58 20.37
CA ASN A 292 -7.24 8.59 20.01
C ASN A 292 -7.49 8.69 18.50
N ALA A 293 -6.76 7.96 17.65
CA ALA A 293 -6.91 8.05 16.21
C ALA A 293 -8.24 7.42 15.75
N LEU A 294 -8.84 8.04 14.73
CA LEU A 294 -9.86 7.41 13.90
C LEU A 294 -9.14 6.66 12.77
N VAL A 295 -9.49 5.40 12.58
CA VAL A 295 -8.88 4.57 11.54
C VAL A 295 -9.95 3.90 10.70
N GLY A 296 -9.83 4.02 9.37
CA GLY A 296 -10.55 3.24 8.38
C GLY A 296 -9.60 2.24 7.71
N VAL A 297 -10.07 1.02 7.50
CA VAL A 297 -9.32 -0.02 6.79
C VAL A 297 -9.97 -0.24 5.43
N LEU A 298 -9.29 0.13 4.36
CA LEU A 298 -9.82 0.04 3.01
C LEU A 298 -9.11 -1.08 2.25
N GLY A 299 -9.81 -2.18 2.07
CA GLY A 299 -9.38 -3.32 1.26
C GLY A 299 -10.02 -3.25 -0.13
N SER A 300 -9.23 -3.36 -1.19
CA SER A 300 -9.72 -3.44 -2.57
C SER A 300 -9.46 -4.83 -3.13
N THR A 301 -10.41 -5.33 -3.90
CA THR A 301 -10.33 -6.63 -4.59
C THR A 301 -10.77 -6.46 -6.04
N PRO A 302 -10.00 -6.94 -7.04
CA PRO A 302 -10.36 -6.83 -8.44
C PRO A 302 -11.71 -7.47 -8.76
N GLY A 303 -12.53 -6.76 -9.55
CA GLY A 303 -13.86 -7.19 -9.97
C GLY A 303 -14.96 -6.87 -8.97
N GLU A 304 -14.65 -6.26 -7.85
CA GLU A 304 -15.64 -5.55 -7.05
C GLU A 304 -15.96 -4.20 -7.70
N ALA A 305 -17.24 -3.82 -7.68
CA ALA A 305 -17.70 -2.62 -8.41
C ALA A 305 -17.06 -1.33 -7.88
N ASN A 306 -16.66 -1.32 -6.62
CA ASN A 306 -16.40 -0.07 -5.91
C ASN A 306 -14.98 0.48 -6.05
N ARG A 307 -13.98 -0.28 -6.54
CA ARG A 307 -12.61 0.23 -6.71
C ARG A 307 -12.16 1.18 -5.57
N ILE A 308 -12.37 0.74 -4.34
CA ILE A 308 -12.39 1.63 -3.16
C ILE A 308 -11.08 2.40 -2.95
N THR A 309 -9.92 1.79 -3.22
CA THR A 309 -8.62 2.48 -3.08
C THR A 309 -8.46 3.60 -4.11
N PHE A 310 -8.98 3.42 -5.34
CA PHE A 310 -9.02 4.47 -6.34
C PHE A 310 -9.89 5.64 -5.90
N ILE A 311 -11.13 5.34 -5.46
CA ILE A 311 -12.06 6.37 -4.97
C ILE A 311 -11.46 7.09 -3.76
N MET A 312 -10.83 6.35 -2.85
CA MET A 312 -10.12 6.93 -1.70
C MET A 312 -9.11 7.99 -2.12
N TYR A 313 -8.21 7.65 -3.04
CA TYR A 313 -7.17 8.59 -3.48
C TYR A 313 -7.75 9.79 -4.21
N VAL A 314 -8.62 9.57 -5.20
CA VAL A 314 -9.19 10.68 -5.99
C VAL A 314 -10.03 11.60 -5.12
N ALA A 315 -10.87 11.06 -4.22
CA ALA A 315 -11.65 11.86 -3.30
C ALA A 315 -10.78 12.68 -2.33
N ALA A 316 -9.78 12.04 -1.70
CA ALA A 316 -8.87 12.74 -0.79
C ALA A 316 -8.11 13.87 -1.48
N ILE A 317 -7.57 13.63 -2.68
CA ILE A 317 -6.86 14.64 -3.49
C ILE A 317 -7.81 15.79 -3.88
N THR A 318 -9.04 15.45 -4.30
CA THR A 318 -10.04 16.44 -4.73
C THR A 318 -10.44 17.38 -3.60
N PHE A 319 -10.53 16.88 -2.37
CA PHE A 319 -10.96 17.65 -1.20
C PHE A 319 -9.82 18.25 -0.39
N ALA A 320 -8.58 18.12 -0.84
CA ALA A 320 -7.43 18.81 -0.26
C ALA A 320 -7.58 20.33 -0.40
N GLU A 321 -7.31 21.08 0.67
CA GLU A 321 -7.49 22.54 0.72
C GLU A 321 -6.18 23.32 0.98
N ASN A 322 -5.29 22.77 1.80
CA ASN A 322 -4.07 23.48 2.22
C ASN A 322 -2.78 22.80 1.73
N SER A 323 -2.63 21.50 1.99
CA SER A 323 -1.42 20.76 1.66
C SER A 323 -1.73 19.32 1.24
N LEU A 324 -0.92 18.80 0.32
CA LEU A 324 -0.95 17.42 -0.13
C LEU A 324 0.47 16.94 -0.33
N HIS A 325 0.95 16.07 0.57
CA HIS A 325 2.30 15.54 0.54
C HIS A 325 2.27 14.03 0.34
N MET A 326 2.71 13.59 -0.84
CA MET A 326 2.66 12.19 -1.29
C MET A 326 4.06 11.62 -1.47
N THR A 327 4.25 10.37 -1.04
CA THR A 327 5.40 9.55 -1.42
C THR A 327 4.86 8.30 -2.10
N ASN A 328 5.29 8.02 -3.33
CA ASN A 328 4.76 6.89 -4.09
C ASN A 328 5.84 6.21 -4.94
N ALA A 329 5.91 4.87 -4.86
CA ALA A 329 6.92 4.05 -5.52
C ALA A 329 6.71 3.95 -7.04
N TYR A 330 5.48 3.66 -7.47
CA TYR A 330 5.10 3.55 -8.87
C TYR A 330 3.99 4.55 -9.15
N PHE A 331 4.37 5.63 -9.84
CA PHE A 331 3.50 6.78 -10.08
C PHE A 331 3.17 6.86 -11.57
N VAL A 332 2.12 6.17 -11.96
CA VAL A 332 1.51 6.18 -13.30
C VAL A 332 0.02 6.47 -13.11
N PRO A 333 -0.33 7.70 -12.70
CA PRO A 333 -1.69 8.03 -12.30
C PRO A 333 -2.68 7.83 -13.44
N ASP A 334 -3.89 7.39 -13.11
CA ASP A 334 -5.03 7.51 -14.02
C ASP A 334 -5.32 8.99 -14.33
N HIS A 335 -5.98 9.24 -15.46
CA HIS A 335 -6.31 10.60 -15.89
C HIS A 335 -7.05 11.40 -14.80
N GLN A 336 -8.03 10.81 -14.11
CA GLN A 336 -8.79 11.48 -13.06
C GLN A 336 -7.90 11.83 -11.85
N ALA A 337 -7.00 10.94 -11.46
CA ALA A 337 -6.05 11.21 -10.37
C ALA A 337 -5.04 12.30 -10.74
N ALA A 338 -4.52 12.27 -11.97
CA ALA A 338 -3.62 13.31 -12.48
C ALA A 338 -4.31 14.68 -12.55
N GLU A 339 -5.54 14.71 -13.04
CA GLU A 339 -6.37 15.91 -13.12
C GLU A 339 -6.71 16.48 -11.73
N ALA A 340 -7.08 15.61 -10.78
CA ALA A 340 -7.33 16.02 -9.39
C ALA A 340 -6.09 16.65 -8.72
N LEU A 341 -4.89 16.10 -8.94
CA LEU A 341 -3.62 16.66 -8.46
C LEU A 341 -3.32 18.03 -9.08
N ALA A 342 -3.48 18.14 -10.41
CA ALA A 342 -3.28 19.39 -11.13
C ALA A 342 -4.26 20.49 -10.67
N ASP A 343 -5.51 20.12 -10.47
CA ASP A 343 -6.55 21.03 -10.02
C ASP A 343 -6.37 21.45 -8.55
N ALA A 344 -5.92 20.55 -7.68
CA ALA A 344 -5.55 20.90 -6.31
C ALA A 344 -4.44 21.99 -6.32
N ALA A 345 -3.38 21.79 -7.11
CA ALA A 345 -2.31 22.79 -7.23
C ALA A 345 -2.80 24.13 -7.80
N LYS A 346 -3.69 24.13 -8.83
CA LYS A 346 -4.30 25.35 -9.38
C LYS A 346 -5.18 26.08 -8.36
N ARG A 347 -5.82 25.35 -7.43
CA ARG A 347 -6.57 25.96 -6.31
C ARG A 347 -5.68 26.58 -5.23
N GLY A 348 -4.35 26.39 -5.30
CA GLY A 348 -3.38 26.91 -4.34
C GLY A 348 -2.96 25.92 -3.26
N VAL A 349 -3.38 24.65 -3.34
CA VAL A 349 -2.92 23.59 -2.44
C VAL A 349 -1.41 23.38 -2.64
N ASP A 350 -0.63 23.28 -1.55
CA ASP A 350 0.79 22.92 -1.62
C ASP A 350 0.98 21.45 -1.94
N VAL A 351 0.95 21.09 -3.24
CA VAL A 351 1.08 19.71 -3.71
C VAL A 351 2.55 19.37 -3.92
N LYS A 352 3.06 18.42 -3.13
CA LYS A 352 4.43 17.87 -3.24
C LYS A 352 4.37 16.36 -3.39
N ILE A 353 5.12 15.82 -4.35
CA ILE A 353 5.18 14.37 -4.60
C ILE A 353 6.64 13.93 -4.65
N ILE A 354 7.03 12.99 -3.79
CA ILE A 354 8.34 12.35 -3.82
C ILE A 354 8.22 11.02 -4.56
N LEU A 355 9.05 10.86 -5.57
CA LEU A 355 9.11 9.75 -6.51
C LEU A 355 10.49 9.09 -6.46
N PRO A 356 10.65 7.84 -6.94
CA PRO A 356 11.95 7.19 -7.02
C PRO A 356 12.93 7.96 -7.92
N GLY A 357 14.13 8.22 -7.43
CA GLY A 357 15.26 8.63 -8.25
C GLY A 357 15.87 7.45 -8.99
N THR A 358 16.00 6.32 -8.27
CA THR A 358 16.34 4.99 -8.80
C THR A 358 15.15 4.07 -8.55
N THR A 359 14.81 3.24 -9.52
CA THR A 359 13.68 2.31 -9.47
C THR A 359 14.08 0.93 -9.98
N ASP A 360 13.42 -0.09 -9.48
CA ASP A 360 13.45 -1.47 -9.98
C ASP A 360 12.58 -1.65 -11.25
N SER A 361 11.62 -0.71 -11.50
CA SER A 361 10.74 -0.70 -12.68
C SER A 361 10.95 0.55 -13.55
N SER A 362 11.90 0.48 -14.49
CA SER A 362 12.14 1.57 -15.44
C SER A 362 10.92 1.87 -16.32
N LEU A 363 10.08 0.87 -16.59
CA LEU A 363 8.88 1.04 -17.41
C LEU A 363 7.86 1.93 -16.72
N ALA A 364 7.56 1.66 -15.44
CA ALA A 364 6.65 2.48 -14.63
C ALA A 364 7.18 3.93 -14.53
N GLN A 365 8.49 4.10 -14.34
CA GLN A 365 9.09 5.43 -14.32
C GLN A 365 8.88 6.19 -15.63
N TYR A 366 9.14 5.57 -16.79
CA TYR A 366 8.99 6.24 -18.10
C TYR A 366 7.53 6.55 -18.43
N ALA A 367 6.60 5.66 -18.09
CA ALA A 367 5.18 5.92 -18.28
C ALA A 367 4.69 7.07 -17.38
N GLY A 368 5.14 7.12 -16.11
CA GLY A 368 4.82 8.21 -15.19
C GLY A 368 5.37 9.56 -15.65
N GLU A 369 6.54 9.59 -16.29
CA GLU A 369 7.14 10.81 -16.83
C GLU A 369 6.26 11.54 -17.87
N ALA A 370 5.30 10.85 -18.48
CA ALA A 370 4.36 11.46 -19.43
C ALA A 370 3.45 12.50 -18.75
N TYR A 371 3.08 12.26 -17.49
CA TYR A 371 2.21 13.16 -16.73
C TYR A 371 2.92 14.38 -16.15
N TYR A 372 4.26 14.37 -16.12
CA TYR A 372 5.03 15.45 -15.45
C TYR A 372 4.85 16.82 -16.10
N ASN A 373 4.59 16.88 -17.42
CA ASN A 373 4.35 18.17 -18.11
C ASN A 373 3.13 18.87 -17.52
N ASP A 374 2.01 18.15 -17.40
CA ASP A 374 0.73 18.72 -16.97
C ASP A 374 0.77 19.02 -15.47
N LEU A 375 1.36 18.12 -14.67
CA LEU A 375 1.51 18.29 -13.22
C LEU A 375 2.42 19.49 -12.88
N LEU A 376 3.63 19.54 -13.43
CA LEU A 376 4.57 20.66 -13.20
C LEU A 376 4.02 21.98 -13.73
N GLY A 377 3.37 21.95 -14.93
CA GLY A 377 2.73 23.12 -15.52
C GLY A 377 1.55 23.66 -14.70
N SER A 378 0.90 22.82 -13.90
CA SER A 378 -0.20 23.16 -13.00
C SER A 378 0.28 23.63 -11.61
N GLY A 379 1.60 23.57 -11.32
CA GLY A 379 2.16 24.00 -10.04
C GLY A 379 2.44 22.87 -9.05
N VAL A 380 2.20 21.60 -9.41
CA VAL A 380 2.59 20.42 -8.62
C VAL A 380 4.12 20.38 -8.53
N LYS A 381 4.65 20.17 -7.34
CA LYS A 381 6.09 20.06 -7.08
C LYS A 381 6.49 18.59 -7.03
N LEU A 382 7.29 18.13 -8.00
CA LEU A 382 7.78 16.77 -8.10
C LEU A 382 9.25 16.71 -7.64
N TYR A 383 9.57 15.64 -6.89
CA TYR A 383 10.90 15.39 -6.34
C TYR A 383 11.35 13.97 -6.63
N LYS A 384 12.66 13.76 -6.82
CA LYS A 384 13.28 12.43 -7.00
C LYS A 384 14.13 12.11 -5.77
N ARG A 385 13.79 11.03 -5.05
CA ARG A 385 14.51 10.55 -3.86
C ARG A 385 15.90 10.04 -4.26
N ARG A 386 16.94 10.54 -3.59
CA ARG A 386 18.33 10.08 -3.77
C ARG A 386 18.66 8.92 -2.83
N ASN A 387 19.72 8.19 -3.15
CA ASN A 387 20.41 7.26 -2.25
C ASN A 387 19.53 6.17 -1.60
N ALA A 388 18.37 5.90 -2.17
CA ALA A 388 17.48 4.84 -1.75
C ALA A 388 16.57 4.40 -2.91
N LEU A 389 16.19 3.12 -2.94
CA LEU A 389 15.08 2.66 -3.75
C LEU A 389 13.79 2.95 -2.98
N LEU A 390 13.03 3.93 -3.46
CA LEU A 390 11.79 4.35 -2.81
C LEU A 390 10.67 3.36 -3.13
N HIS A 391 10.07 2.77 -2.06
CA HIS A 391 8.95 1.84 -2.23
C HIS A 391 7.73 2.19 -1.36
N ALA A 392 7.76 3.29 -0.59
CA ALA A 392 6.65 3.75 0.23
C ALA A 392 5.43 4.20 -0.59
N LYS A 393 4.23 4.01 -0.05
CA LYS A 393 2.95 4.48 -0.56
C LYS A 393 2.22 5.20 0.55
N THR A 394 2.50 6.49 0.67
CA THR A 394 1.97 7.34 1.74
C THR A 394 1.45 8.65 1.21
N LEU A 395 0.44 9.18 1.88
CA LEU A 395 -0.13 10.48 1.59
C LEU A 395 -0.58 11.13 2.89
N VAL A 396 -0.28 12.41 3.05
CA VAL A 396 -0.79 13.23 4.14
C VAL A 396 -1.44 14.49 3.56
N ILE A 397 -2.62 14.86 4.04
CA ILE A 397 -3.40 15.98 3.54
C ILE A 397 -3.87 16.83 4.72
N ASP A 398 -3.70 18.14 4.58
CA ASP A 398 -4.20 19.18 5.48
C ASP A 398 -3.85 18.95 6.96
N GLY A 399 -2.75 18.23 7.23
CA GLY A 399 -2.26 17.95 8.59
C GLY A 399 -3.20 17.14 9.47
N VAL A 400 -4.14 16.37 8.88
CA VAL A 400 -5.13 15.58 9.63
C VAL A 400 -5.46 14.24 8.99
N TRP A 401 -5.52 14.16 7.69
CA TRP A 401 -5.81 12.96 6.93
C TRP A 401 -4.51 12.33 6.45
N SER A 402 -4.32 11.05 6.73
CA SER A 402 -3.14 10.31 6.27
C SER A 402 -3.52 8.94 5.77
N THR A 403 -2.76 8.38 4.82
CA THR A 403 -2.84 6.98 4.46
C THR A 403 -1.47 6.34 4.34
N VAL A 404 -1.38 5.10 4.80
CA VAL A 404 -0.24 4.19 4.66
C VAL A 404 -0.77 2.84 4.22
N GLY A 405 -0.17 2.25 3.19
CA GLY A 405 -0.64 0.96 2.70
C GLY A 405 0.17 0.40 1.53
N SER A 406 -0.44 -0.51 0.80
CA SER A 406 0.20 -1.22 -0.31
C SER A 406 -0.06 -0.59 -1.69
N THR A 407 -1.05 0.32 -1.81
CA THR A 407 -1.57 0.82 -3.09
C THR A 407 -0.64 1.82 -3.75
N ASN A 408 -0.10 1.50 -4.91
CA ASN A 408 0.59 2.44 -5.78
C ASN A 408 -0.42 3.34 -6.54
N MET A 409 0.07 4.45 -7.05
CA MET A 409 -0.68 5.33 -7.94
C MET A 409 -0.56 4.84 -9.38
N ASP A 410 -1.06 3.62 -9.65
CA ASP A 410 -1.02 2.99 -10.96
C ASP A 410 -2.29 2.17 -11.26
N PHE A 411 -2.48 1.82 -12.53
CA PHE A 411 -3.66 1.10 -12.97
C PHE A 411 -3.76 -0.31 -12.35
N TRP A 412 -2.63 -0.99 -12.13
CA TRP A 412 -2.63 -2.33 -11.56
C TRP A 412 -3.11 -2.36 -10.12
N SER A 413 -2.63 -1.43 -9.30
CA SER A 413 -3.10 -1.29 -7.93
C SER A 413 -4.59 -0.93 -7.84
N PHE A 414 -5.09 -0.11 -8.77
CA PHE A 414 -6.50 0.30 -8.76
C PHE A 414 -7.46 -0.71 -9.38
N SER A 415 -7.00 -1.59 -10.28
CA SER A 415 -7.90 -2.42 -11.09
C SER A 415 -7.65 -3.93 -11.00
N THR A 416 -6.44 -4.35 -10.67
CA THR A 416 -6.00 -5.74 -10.85
C THR A 416 -5.57 -6.41 -9.56
N ASN A 417 -4.88 -5.68 -8.68
CA ASN A 417 -4.35 -6.21 -7.42
C ASN A 417 -5.34 -6.14 -6.27
N ASP A 418 -5.23 -7.09 -5.35
CA ASP A 418 -5.78 -6.92 -4.01
C ASP A 418 -4.86 -5.99 -3.23
N GLU A 419 -5.41 -4.91 -2.69
CA GLU A 419 -4.67 -3.86 -1.97
C GLU A 419 -5.28 -3.59 -0.61
N VAL A 420 -4.51 -2.98 0.30
CA VAL A 420 -4.98 -2.50 1.60
C VAL A 420 -4.34 -1.19 1.97
N ASN A 421 -5.14 -0.27 2.49
CA ASN A 421 -4.69 0.99 3.05
C ASN A 421 -5.32 1.21 4.43
N ALA A 422 -4.50 1.62 5.40
CA ALA A 422 -4.97 2.27 6.60
C ALA A 422 -5.16 3.76 6.31
N VAL A 423 -6.36 4.29 6.55
CA VAL A 423 -6.64 5.71 6.54
C VAL A 423 -6.76 6.19 7.97
N ILE A 424 -5.93 7.14 8.35
CA ILE A 424 -5.80 7.63 9.72
C ILE A 424 -6.20 9.10 9.77
N LEU A 425 -7.26 9.40 10.54
CA LEU A 425 -7.69 10.76 10.82
C LEU A 425 -7.19 11.12 12.22
N SER A 426 -6.04 11.77 12.28
CA SER A 426 -5.37 12.20 13.51
C SER A 426 -4.38 13.31 13.20
N ARG A 427 -4.46 14.41 13.95
CA ARG A 427 -3.47 15.48 13.84
C ARG A 427 -2.10 15.03 14.31
N GLU A 428 -2.04 14.31 15.43
CA GLU A 428 -0.78 13.84 16.01
C GLU A 428 -0.04 12.94 15.01
N PHE A 429 -0.74 11.96 14.43
CA PHE A 429 -0.16 11.07 13.44
C PHE A 429 0.21 11.81 12.15
N ALA A 430 -0.61 12.74 11.68
CA ALA A 430 -0.30 13.55 10.51
C ALA A 430 0.99 14.38 10.71
N LEU A 431 1.24 14.91 11.91
CA LEU A 431 2.49 15.61 12.21
C LEU A 431 3.72 14.69 12.14
N GLU A 432 3.60 13.44 12.58
CA GLU A 432 4.68 12.44 12.41
C GLU A 432 4.93 12.13 10.94
N MET A 433 3.86 11.99 10.15
CA MET A 433 3.94 11.79 8.70
C MET A 433 4.57 12.98 7.99
N GLU A 434 4.23 14.21 8.35
CA GLU A 434 4.84 15.42 7.81
C GLU A 434 6.33 15.53 8.15
N LYS A 435 6.71 15.18 9.37
CA LYS A 435 8.11 15.12 9.77
C LYS A 435 8.90 14.07 8.98
N MET A 436 8.32 12.90 8.76
CA MET A 436 8.90 11.86 7.92
C MET A 436 9.04 12.35 6.48
N PHE A 437 7.97 12.93 5.91
CA PHE A 437 7.98 13.49 4.55
C PHE A 437 9.04 14.58 4.39
N ALA A 438 9.17 15.49 5.33
CA ALA A 438 10.20 16.54 5.32
C ALA A 438 11.62 15.95 5.33
N GLY A 439 11.85 14.86 6.06
CA GLY A 439 13.10 14.12 6.02
C GLY A 439 13.41 13.53 4.65
N ASP A 440 12.42 12.88 4.02
CA ASP A 440 12.57 12.36 2.66
C ASP A 440 12.75 13.46 1.63
N LEU A 441 12.07 14.60 1.81
CA LEU A 441 12.20 15.76 0.93
C LEU A 441 13.61 16.35 0.96
N ALA A 442 14.24 16.44 2.13
CA ALA A 442 15.62 16.91 2.28
C ALA A 442 16.65 16.04 1.53
N GLU A 443 16.31 14.75 1.36
CA GLU A 443 17.09 13.77 0.62
C GLU A 443 16.61 13.61 -0.84
N SER A 444 15.91 14.60 -1.40
CA SER A 444 15.32 14.56 -2.73
C SER A 444 15.72 15.75 -3.59
N ASP A 445 15.78 15.56 -4.91
CA ASP A 445 16.05 16.63 -5.88
C ASP A 445 14.73 17.06 -6.54
N GLN A 446 14.46 18.34 -6.52
CA GLN A 446 13.28 18.89 -7.19
C GLN A 446 13.41 18.83 -8.71
N ILE A 447 12.40 18.33 -9.39
CA ILE A 447 12.26 18.43 -10.84
C ILE A 447 11.74 19.83 -11.16
N ARG A 448 12.60 20.68 -11.70
CA ARG A 448 12.24 22.06 -12.04
C ARG A 448 11.57 22.13 -13.40
N TRP A 449 10.42 22.79 -13.49
CA TRP A 449 9.68 22.97 -14.72
C TRP A 449 10.52 23.54 -15.87
N GLU A 450 11.34 24.59 -15.58
CA GLU A 450 12.17 25.24 -16.58
C GLU A 450 13.25 24.33 -17.18
N GLU A 451 13.74 23.36 -16.43
CA GLU A 451 14.71 22.36 -16.86
C GLU A 451 13.97 21.22 -17.57
N TRP A 452 12.84 20.79 -17.02
CA TRP A 452 12.04 19.70 -17.56
C TRP A 452 11.56 19.94 -18.99
N LYS A 453 11.05 21.13 -19.28
CA LYS A 453 10.56 21.48 -20.64
C LYS A 453 11.67 21.54 -21.67
N LYS A 454 12.94 21.77 -21.27
CA LYS A 454 14.13 21.83 -22.15
C LYS A 454 14.75 20.45 -22.44
N ARG A 455 14.25 19.36 -21.87
CA ARG A 455 14.82 18.02 -22.06
C ARG A 455 14.84 17.63 -23.57
N PRO A 456 15.80 16.77 -24.00
CA PRO A 456 15.93 16.33 -25.37
C PRO A 456 14.65 15.69 -25.92
N LEU A 457 14.36 15.91 -27.21
CA LEU A 457 13.16 15.41 -27.90
C LEU A 457 13.02 13.88 -27.77
N LEU A 458 14.14 13.14 -27.85
CA LEU A 458 14.14 11.67 -27.68
C LEU A 458 13.57 11.24 -26.33
N LEU A 459 13.85 11.97 -25.25
CA LEU A 459 13.29 11.66 -23.93
C LEU A 459 11.79 11.98 -23.86
N LYS A 460 11.32 12.99 -24.59
CA LYS A 460 9.89 13.32 -24.70
C LYS A 460 9.14 12.23 -25.46
N ILE A 461 9.71 11.76 -26.60
CA ILE A 461 9.15 10.66 -27.41
C ILE A 461 9.11 9.37 -26.59
N ARG A 462 10.17 9.07 -25.83
CA ARG A 462 10.20 7.90 -24.92
C ARG A 462 9.03 7.92 -23.92
N GLY A 463 8.82 9.02 -23.23
CA GLY A 463 7.72 9.16 -22.28
C GLY A 463 6.35 8.99 -22.95
N TRP A 464 6.15 9.63 -24.10
CA TRP A 464 4.93 9.48 -24.90
C TRP A 464 4.71 8.03 -25.37
N PHE A 465 5.75 7.35 -25.83
CA PHE A 465 5.66 5.95 -26.27
C PHE A 465 5.23 5.03 -25.12
N TRP A 466 5.85 5.16 -23.95
CA TRP A 466 5.51 4.32 -22.78
C TRP A 466 4.16 4.68 -22.17
N HIS A 467 3.68 5.92 -22.35
CA HIS A 467 2.33 6.31 -21.95
C HIS A 467 1.23 5.51 -22.68
N LEU A 468 1.48 5.11 -23.92
CA LEU A 468 0.54 4.23 -24.66
C LEU A 468 0.31 2.89 -23.94
N PHE A 469 1.23 2.51 -23.08
CA PHE A 469 1.18 1.28 -22.30
C PHE A 469 0.86 1.53 -20.81
N ALA A 470 0.48 2.74 -20.43
CA ALA A 470 0.18 3.10 -19.03
C ALA A 470 -0.94 2.24 -18.42
N HIS A 471 -1.92 1.81 -19.22
CA HIS A 471 -2.97 0.88 -18.79
C HIS A 471 -2.49 -0.57 -18.60
N TRP A 472 -1.23 -0.86 -18.92
CA TRP A 472 -0.60 -2.16 -18.79
C TRP A 472 0.48 -2.19 -17.71
N LEU A 473 0.67 -1.08 -17.07
CA LEU A 473 1.60 -0.80 -15.97
C LEU A 473 0.79 -0.31 -14.77
#